data_0d2db695d46810e03ee816175325da6f
#
_entry.id   0d2db695d46810e03ee816175325da6f
#
_cell.length_a   1.000
_cell.length_b   1.000
_cell.length_c   1.000
_cell.angle_alpha   90.00
_cell.angle_beta   90.00
_cell.angle_gamma   90.00
#
_symmetry.space_group_name_H-M   'P 1'
#
loop_
_entity.id
_entity.type
_entity.pdbx_description
1 polymer ?
#
loop_
_entity_poly.entity_id
_entity_poly.type
_entity_poly.pdbx_seq_one_letter_code
_entity_poly.pdbx_strand_id
1 'polypeptide(L)'
;MTDQKNGQEYLSFVLEKLQARLAEISQSLLDGQKEIENMHDYYWQNYTEMDQYGYEDYDNQQALLHQVNANQEQLLLRSRFRKMLDSPFFGRVDFCYDGDDEPEIFYIGIGNFAERPGELPLIYDWRSPVSGLFYDFDRGPASYLAPGGEMTGEICSKWQYKIRDGKMIYGFESDVKIDDDILKAELGSNGEVQLKNIIRTIQKEQNAIIRNTKDRILVIQGAAGSGKTSVALHRIAYLLYHDRQNLKSSNILILSPNGVFSDYISHILPELGEENIQEMSFDLFAYRKLQDTAADCEDRCDQIEREMRDPKAAERFALKQSQAFVDQMEGFALELEDELMNFSDVSYKSFVKSESEIITLFYDKFADIPLLSRMDAVAETFIDEIETLLNRDLPEEERIPLIEKFRKMYETMDFYVLYNRFLKKE
;
A
#
# COMPACT_ATOMS: atom_id res chain seq x y z
N MET A 1 18.96 -21.70 32.41
CA MET A 1 20.36 -21.45 32.04
C MET A 1 20.81 -22.15 30.76
N THR A 2 20.29 -23.31 30.41
CA THR A 2 20.60 -24.05 29.16
C THR A 2 20.04 -23.38 27.90
N ASP A 3 18.85 -22.80 27.97
CA ASP A 3 18.18 -22.18 26.81
C ASP A 3 18.68 -20.78 26.45
N GLN A 4 19.24 -20.02 27.42
CA GLN A 4 19.90 -18.75 27.12
C GLN A 4 21.17 -18.93 26.26
N LYS A 5 21.92 -20.03 26.51
CA LYS A 5 23.08 -20.42 25.66
C LYS A 5 22.63 -20.74 24.22
N ASN A 6 21.50 -21.38 24.06
CA ASN A 6 20.96 -21.72 22.76
C ASN A 6 20.59 -20.47 21.93
N GLY A 7 19.96 -19.46 22.55
CA GLY A 7 19.64 -18.19 21.86
C GLY A 7 20.87 -17.40 21.44
N GLN A 8 21.95 -17.40 22.26
CA GLN A 8 23.18 -16.69 21.90
C GLN A 8 24.01 -17.43 20.84
N GLU A 9 24.04 -18.74 20.88
CA GLU A 9 24.66 -19.57 19.86
C GLU A 9 23.95 -19.40 18.53
N TYR A 10 22.63 -19.41 18.55
CA TYR A 10 21.81 -19.19 17.38
C TYR A 10 22.00 -17.78 16.80
N LEU A 11 22.08 -16.75 17.65
CA LEU A 11 22.39 -15.39 17.22
C LEU A 11 23.71 -15.34 16.45
N SER A 12 24.76 -15.96 16.99
CA SER A 12 26.08 -15.98 16.34
C SER A 12 26.03 -16.66 15.00
N PHE A 13 25.35 -17.81 14.92
CA PHE A 13 25.13 -18.56 13.68
C PHE A 13 24.38 -17.73 12.64
N VAL A 14 23.25 -17.09 13.01
CA VAL A 14 22.45 -16.27 12.09
C VAL A 14 23.22 -15.05 11.60
N LEU A 15 24.00 -14.38 12.48
CA LEU A 15 24.81 -13.24 12.08
C LEU A 15 25.91 -13.62 11.07
N GLU A 16 26.55 -14.77 11.24
CA GLU A 16 27.51 -15.30 10.27
C GLU A 16 26.86 -15.52 8.90
N LYS A 17 25.69 -16.17 8.86
CA LYS A 17 24.94 -16.40 7.63
C LYS A 17 24.46 -15.11 6.97
N LEU A 18 23.96 -14.15 7.74
CA LEU A 18 23.58 -12.83 7.24
C LEU A 18 24.75 -12.07 6.63
N GLN A 19 25.93 -12.11 7.27
CA GLN A 19 27.14 -11.47 6.75
C GLN A 19 27.61 -12.11 5.44
N ALA A 20 27.61 -13.43 5.36
CA ALA A 20 27.94 -14.16 4.14
C ALA A 20 26.98 -13.77 3.00
N ARG A 21 25.68 -13.77 3.27
CA ARG A 21 24.66 -13.40 2.27
C ARG A 21 24.77 -11.94 1.82
N LEU A 22 25.10 -11.01 2.72
CA LEU A 22 25.35 -9.61 2.39
C LEU A 22 26.58 -9.42 1.50
N ALA A 23 27.62 -10.22 1.71
CA ALA A 23 28.81 -10.21 0.85
C ALA A 23 28.46 -10.67 -0.58
N GLU A 24 27.70 -11.76 -0.72
CA GLU A 24 27.21 -12.27 -2.01
C GLU A 24 26.36 -11.22 -2.74
N ILE A 25 25.39 -10.61 -2.06
CA ILE A 25 24.52 -9.56 -2.63
C ILE A 25 25.35 -8.35 -3.06
N SER A 26 26.33 -7.94 -2.26
CA SER A 26 27.19 -6.81 -2.59
C SER A 26 28.03 -7.08 -3.82
N GLN A 27 28.53 -8.31 -3.98
CA GLN A 27 29.25 -8.72 -5.20
C GLN A 27 28.31 -8.75 -6.41
N SER A 28 27.13 -9.34 -6.28
CA SER A 28 26.13 -9.38 -7.35
C SER A 28 25.72 -7.98 -7.83
N LEU A 29 25.57 -7.01 -6.90
CA LEU A 29 25.29 -5.61 -7.21
C LEU A 29 26.41 -4.95 -8.02
N LEU A 30 27.67 -5.22 -7.66
CA LEU A 30 28.83 -4.69 -8.41
C LEU A 30 28.91 -5.26 -9.81
N ASP A 31 28.63 -6.56 -9.96
CA ASP A 31 28.64 -7.21 -11.24
C ASP A 31 27.47 -6.77 -12.11
N GLY A 32 26.26 -6.65 -11.55
CA GLY A 32 25.09 -6.14 -12.23
C GLY A 32 25.22 -4.66 -12.65
N GLN A 33 25.90 -3.83 -11.85
CA GLN A 33 26.17 -2.44 -12.24
C GLN A 33 27.10 -2.36 -13.45
N LYS A 34 28.17 -3.17 -13.48
CA LYS A 34 29.06 -3.25 -14.63
C LYS A 34 28.33 -3.74 -15.90
N GLU A 35 27.41 -4.67 -15.73
CA GLU A 35 26.60 -5.19 -16.83
C GLU A 35 25.67 -4.12 -17.39
N ILE A 36 25.02 -3.32 -16.54
CA ILE A 36 24.23 -2.15 -16.94
C ILE A 36 25.09 -1.13 -17.69
N GLU A 37 26.28 -0.80 -17.19
CA GLU A 37 27.21 0.11 -17.84
C GLU A 37 27.62 -0.42 -19.24
N ASN A 38 27.97 -1.70 -19.35
CA ASN A 38 28.33 -2.35 -20.61
C ASN A 38 27.15 -2.36 -21.60
N MET A 39 25.92 -2.68 -21.15
CA MET A 39 24.72 -2.65 -21.97
C MET A 39 24.41 -1.24 -22.49
N HIS A 40 24.56 -0.24 -21.62
CA HIS A 40 24.37 1.16 -21.97
C HIS A 40 25.40 1.62 -23.01
N ASP A 41 26.67 1.31 -22.81
CA ASP A 41 27.73 1.66 -23.76
C ASP A 41 27.54 0.97 -25.11
N TYR A 42 27.15 -0.31 -25.11
CA TYR A 42 26.82 -1.04 -26.32
C TYR A 42 25.66 -0.41 -27.09
N TYR A 43 24.60 -0.05 -26.38
CA TYR A 43 23.42 0.63 -26.94
C TYR A 43 23.82 1.94 -27.68
N TRP A 44 24.58 2.80 -26.99
CA TRP A 44 24.97 4.09 -27.57
C TRP A 44 25.99 3.98 -28.69
N GLN A 45 26.89 3.00 -28.65
CA GLN A 45 27.87 2.79 -29.72
C GLN A 45 27.26 2.25 -31.03
N ASN A 46 26.20 1.47 -30.93
CA ASN A 46 25.55 0.80 -32.02
C ASN A 46 24.19 1.41 -32.41
N TYR A 47 23.79 2.52 -31.80
CA TYR A 47 22.48 3.15 -31.98
C TYR A 47 22.17 3.49 -33.48
N THR A 48 23.17 3.82 -34.28
CA THR A 48 23.00 4.16 -35.68
C THR A 48 23.01 2.97 -36.63
N GLU A 49 23.41 1.79 -36.17
CA GLU A 49 23.50 0.55 -36.96
C GLU A 49 22.38 -0.44 -36.60
N MET A 50 21.56 -0.11 -35.58
CA MET A 50 20.46 -0.97 -35.14
C MET A 50 19.34 -1.04 -36.18
N ASP A 51 18.80 -2.24 -36.27
CA ASP A 51 17.86 -2.79 -37.21
C ASP A 51 16.78 -1.81 -37.73
N GLN A 52 16.56 -1.88 -39.03
CA GLN A 52 15.53 -1.17 -39.80
C GLN A 52 14.09 -1.36 -39.24
N TYR A 53 13.87 -2.36 -38.39
CA TYR A 53 12.57 -2.75 -37.86
C TYR A 53 12.41 -2.51 -36.33
N GLY A 54 13.47 -2.08 -35.62
CA GLY A 54 13.41 -1.73 -34.21
C GLY A 54 13.28 -2.90 -33.20
N TYR A 55 13.33 -4.13 -33.66
CA TYR A 55 13.17 -5.31 -32.76
C TYR A 55 14.37 -5.50 -31.83
N GLU A 56 15.60 -5.35 -32.33
CA GLU A 56 16.82 -5.44 -31.52
C GLU A 56 16.89 -4.33 -30.45
N ASP A 57 16.37 -3.15 -30.78
CA ASP A 57 16.32 -2.01 -29.89
C ASP A 57 15.34 -2.27 -28.73
N TYR A 58 14.18 -2.86 -29.02
CA TYR A 58 13.20 -3.25 -28.02
C TYR A 58 13.72 -4.34 -27.07
N ASP A 59 14.36 -5.39 -27.60
CA ASP A 59 14.91 -6.48 -26.80
C ASP A 59 16.05 -6.00 -25.90
N ASN A 60 16.93 -5.13 -26.39
CA ASN A 60 17.99 -4.53 -25.59
C ASN A 60 17.47 -3.62 -24.48
N GLN A 61 16.42 -2.82 -24.76
CA GLN A 61 15.76 -2.00 -23.75
C GLN A 61 15.09 -2.87 -22.68
N GLN A 62 14.42 -3.96 -23.06
CA GLN A 62 13.82 -4.90 -22.12
C GLN A 62 14.88 -5.58 -21.25
N ALA A 63 16.00 -6.02 -21.82
CA ALA A 63 17.09 -6.63 -21.08
C ALA A 63 17.71 -5.64 -20.08
N LEU A 64 17.95 -4.40 -20.49
CA LEU A 64 18.44 -3.34 -19.60
C LEU A 64 17.45 -3.06 -18.45
N LEU A 65 16.17 -2.96 -18.74
CA LEU A 65 15.12 -2.75 -17.74
C LEU A 65 15.06 -3.91 -16.73
N HIS A 66 15.16 -5.14 -17.20
CA HIS A 66 15.23 -6.32 -16.35
C HIS A 66 16.44 -6.29 -15.41
N GLN A 67 17.61 -5.92 -15.92
CA GLN A 67 18.82 -5.83 -15.10
C GLN A 67 18.75 -4.69 -14.06
N VAL A 68 18.18 -3.54 -14.44
CA VAL A 68 17.94 -2.41 -13.52
C VAL A 68 16.99 -2.83 -12.39
N ASN A 69 15.88 -3.50 -12.73
CA ASN A 69 14.91 -3.98 -11.75
C ASN A 69 15.54 -5.02 -10.80
N ALA A 70 16.29 -5.98 -11.33
CA ALA A 70 17.00 -6.96 -10.53
C ALA A 70 17.99 -6.31 -9.56
N ASN A 71 18.73 -5.29 -9.98
CA ASN A 71 19.62 -4.53 -9.12
C ASN A 71 18.87 -3.75 -8.04
N GLN A 72 17.70 -3.19 -8.34
CA GLN A 72 16.88 -2.50 -7.34
C GLN A 72 16.39 -3.47 -6.26
N GLU A 73 15.91 -4.66 -6.64
CA GLU A 73 15.52 -5.71 -5.69
C GLU A 73 16.69 -6.11 -4.78
N GLN A 74 17.89 -6.28 -5.35
CA GLN A 74 19.09 -6.60 -4.56
C GLN A 74 19.48 -5.47 -3.60
N LEU A 75 19.30 -4.20 -3.98
CA LEU A 75 19.54 -3.04 -3.11
C LEU A 75 18.56 -3.03 -1.91
N LEU A 76 17.28 -3.30 -2.14
CA LEU A 76 16.28 -3.40 -1.09
C LEU A 76 16.60 -4.56 -0.14
N LEU A 77 16.96 -5.72 -0.69
CA LEU A 77 17.34 -6.89 0.10
C LEU A 77 18.60 -6.62 0.95
N ARG A 78 19.62 -5.97 0.37
CA ARG A 78 20.82 -5.54 1.09
C ARG A 78 20.48 -4.60 2.24
N SER A 79 19.61 -3.62 2.02
CA SER A 79 19.17 -2.68 3.05
C SER A 79 18.46 -3.41 4.20
N ARG A 80 17.56 -4.34 3.88
CA ARG A 80 16.86 -5.19 4.86
C ARG A 80 17.83 -6.02 5.70
N PHE A 81 18.76 -6.73 5.06
CA PHE A 81 19.72 -7.57 5.79
C PHE A 81 20.70 -6.76 6.63
N ARG A 82 21.08 -5.55 6.21
CA ARG A 82 21.86 -4.63 7.06
C ARG A 82 21.12 -4.25 8.33
N LYS A 83 19.82 -3.97 8.27
CA LYS A 83 19.00 -3.71 9.47
C LYS A 83 18.89 -4.96 10.34
N MET A 84 18.77 -6.14 9.75
CA MET A 84 18.72 -7.41 10.48
C MET A 84 20.03 -7.73 11.21
N LEU A 85 21.21 -7.23 10.76
CA LEU A 85 22.47 -7.41 11.48
C LEU A 85 22.46 -6.74 12.85
N ASP A 86 21.76 -5.61 13.02
CA ASP A 86 21.60 -4.97 14.32
C ASP A 86 20.79 -5.85 15.28
N SER A 87 19.65 -6.37 14.82
CA SER A 87 18.75 -7.17 15.61
C SER A 87 17.97 -8.17 14.75
N PRO A 88 18.55 -9.34 14.45
CA PRO A 88 17.96 -10.29 13.50
C PRO A 88 16.63 -10.86 13.97
N PHE A 89 16.46 -11.12 15.26
CA PHE A 89 15.23 -11.61 15.84
C PHE A 89 15.01 -11.00 17.22
N PHE A 90 13.75 -11.01 17.67
CA PHE A 90 13.34 -10.49 18.97
C PHE A 90 12.44 -11.46 19.74
N GLY A 91 11.90 -12.47 19.06
CA GLY A 91 11.04 -13.47 19.64
C GLY A 91 11.41 -14.89 19.20
N ARG A 92 11.04 -15.87 20.01
CA ARG A 92 11.09 -17.29 19.68
C ARG A 92 9.83 -17.95 20.24
N VAL A 93 9.24 -18.83 19.45
CA VAL A 93 8.16 -19.72 19.87
C VAL A 93 8.56 -21.13 19.56
N ASP A 94 8.46 -22.01 20.54
CA ASP A 94 8.60 -23.44 20.39
C ASP A 94 7.20 -24.05 20.33
N PHE A 95 6.79 -24.52 19.16
CA PHE A 95 5.44 -24.97 18.87
C PHE A 95 5.44 -26.46 18.52
N CYS A 96 4.65 -27.23 19.26
CA CYS A 96 4.44 -28.64 19.04
C CYS A 96 3.13 -28.84 18.30
N TYR A 97 3.18 -29.36 17.06
CA TYR A 97 1.96 -29.63 16.31
C TYR A 97 1.19 -30.82 16.92
N ASP A 98 -0.12 -30.82 16.71
CA ASP A 98 -0.94 -31.95 17.13
C ASP A 98 -0.49 -33.24 16.46
N GLY A 99 0.00 -34.18 17.25
CA GLY A 99 0.51 -35.45 16.80
C GLY A 99 2.04 -35.56 16.68
N ASP A 100 2.77 -34.48 16.93
CA ASP A 100 4.23 -34.49 16.97
C ASP A 100 4.75 -34.50 18.43
N ASP A 101 5.86 -35.20 18.65
CA ASP A 101 6.49 -35.30 19.97
C ASP A 101 7.55 -34.19 20.20
N GLU A 102 8.09 -33.60 19.14
CA GLU A 102 9.16 -32.60 19.20
C GLU A 102 8.64 -31.21 18.73
N PRO A 103 8.98 -30.13 19.45
CA PRO A 103 8.57 -28.80 19.05
C PRO A 103 9.42 -28.29 17.86
N GLU A 104 8.76 -27.65 16.92
CA GLU A 104 9.40 -26.80 15.91
C GLU A 104 9.69 -25.42 16.48
N ILE A 105 10.87 -24.88 16.17
CA ILE A 105 11.37 -23.63 16.74
C ILE A 105 11.27 -22.51 15.70
N PHE A 106 10.51 -21.45 16.01
CA PHE A 106 10.33 -20.30 15.16
C PHE A 106 10.98 -19.06 15.78
N TYR A 107 12.04 -18.55 15.14
CA TYR A 107 12.62 -17.27 15.50
C TYR A 107 11.97 -16.17 14.69
N ILE A 108 11.47 -15.13 15.36
CA ILE A 108 10.67 -14.05 14.79
C ILE A 108 11.46 -12.75 14.77
N GLY A 109 11.54 -12.12 13.61
CA GLY A 109 12.29 -10.90 13.38
C GLY A 109 11.55 -9.89 12.50
N ILE A 110 12.27 -8.84 12.09
CA ILE A 110 11.72 -7.76 11.25
C ILE A 110 11.54 -8.16 9.79
N GLY A 111 12.04 -9.35 9.39
CA GLY A 111 11.90 -9.86 8.03
C GLY A 111 12.31 -11.32 7.94
N ASN A 112 11.90 -11.98 6.87
CA ASN A 112 12.33 -13.35 6.59
C ASN A 112 13.83 -13.40 6.22
N PHE A 113 14.52 -14.41 6.74
CA PHE A 113 15.86 -14.75 6.34
C PHE A 113 16.02 -16.27 6.18
N ALA A 114 16.41 -16.70 5.00
CA ALA A 114 16.82 -18.08 4.68
C ALA A 114 18.23 -18.06 4.09
N GLU A 115 18.98 -19.14 4.20
CA GLU A 115 20.32 -19.24 3.61
C GLU A 115 20.26 -19.11 2.09
N ARG A 116 19.26 -19.77 1.48
CA ARG A 116 19.04 -19.75 0.03
C ARG A 116 17.56 -19.50 -0.28
N PRO A 117 17.26 -18.91 -1.44
CA PRO A 117 15.87 -18.80 -1.88
C PRO A 117 15.20 -20.18 -1.97
N GLY A 118 14.01 -20.29 -1.35
CA GLY A 118 13.21 -21.52 -1.34
C GLY A 118 13.50 -22.49 -0.18
N GLU A 119 14.52 -22.24 0.65
CA GLU A 119 14.75 -22.97 1.90
C GLU A 119 13.87 -22.44 3.04
N LEU A 120 13.72 -23.26 4.07
CA LEU A 120 13.01 -22.84 5.29
C LEU A 120 13.71 -21.64 5.93
N PRO A 121 12.95 -20.63 6.37
CA PRO A 121 13.51 -19.45 7.00
C PRO A 121 14.23 -19.82 8.32
N LEU A 122 15.41 -19.26 8.51
CA LEU A 122 16.07 -19.21 9.82
C LEU A 122 15.41 -18.16 10.72
N ILE A 123 14.88 -17.10 10.12
CA ILE A 123 14.11 -16.06 10.81
C ILE A 123 12.82 -15.82 10.03
N TYR A 124 11.72 -15.85 10.75
CA TYR A 124 10.40 -15.58 10.21
C TYR A 124 10.04 -14.12 10.37
N ASP A 125 9.48 -13.54 9.33
CA ASP A 125 8.94 -12.18 9.38
C ASP A 125 7.80 -12.10 10.41
N TRP A 126 7.76 -11.03 11.19
CA TRP A 126 6.71 -10.79 12.18
C TRP A 126 5.29 -10.78 11.59
N ARG A 127 5.18 -10.52 10.29
CA ARG A 127 3.93 -10.52 9.52
C ARG A 127 3.49 -11.90 9.07
N SER A 128 4.37 -12.88 9.08
CA SER A 128 4.05 -14.24 8.65
C SER A 128 2.93 -14.86 9.51
N PRO A 129 2.15 -15.80 8.96
CA PRO A 129 1.08 -16.45 9.71
C PRO A 129 1.54 -17.08 11.02
N VAL A 130 2.65 -17.81 10.99
CA VAL A 130 3.22 -18.50 12.18
C VAL A 130 3.64 -17.51 13.28
N SER A 131 4.05 -16.29 12.90
CA SER A 131 4.39 -15.24 13.87
C SER A 131 3.18 -14.75 14.69
N GLY A 132 1.95 -15.05 14.26
CA GLY A 132 0.73 -14.86 15.05
C GLY A 132 0.78 -15.59 16.39
N LEU A 133 1.41 -16.75 16.45
CA LEU A 133 1.59 -17.52 17.71
C LEU A 133 2.28 -16.68 18.79
N PHE A 134 3.23 -15.82 18.41
CA PHE A 134 3.94 -14.97 19.35
C PHE A 134 3.07 -13.86 19.93
N TYR A 135 2.15 -13.29 19.16
CA TYR A 135 1.37 -12.11 19.56
C TYR A 135 0.01 -12.46 20.18
N ASP A 136 -0.62 -13.53 19.69
CA ASP A 136 -2.03 -13.81 19.98
C ASP A 136 -2.23 -14.82 21.10
N PHE A 137 -1.22 -15.64 21.38
CA PHE A 137 -1.33 -16.76 22.30
C PHE A 137 -0.30 -16.67 23.43
N ASP A 138 -0.70 -17.11 24.60
CA ASP A 138 0.18 -17.43 25.70
C ASP A 138 0.65 -18.89 25.57
N ARG A 139 1.42 -19.42 26.51
CA ARG A 139 1.82 -20.82 26.54
C ARG A 139 0.58 -21.73 26.65
N GLY A 140 0.54 -22.81 25.90
CA GLY A 140 -0.57 -23.76 25.84
C GLY A 140 -1.19 -23.86 24.43
N PRO A 141 -2.43 -24.33 24.31
CA PRO A 141 -3.08 -24.55 23.02
C PRO A 141 -3.13 -23.30 22.16
N ALA A 142 -2.73 -23.43 20.89
CA ALA A 142 -2.67 -22.35 19.94
C ALA A 142 -2.88 -22.85 18.51
N SER A 143 -3.29 -21.94 17.61
CA SER A 143 -3.41 -22.23 16.17
C SER A 143 -3.04 -21.02 15.32
N TYR A 144 -2.72 -21.27 14.06
CA TYR A 144 -2.53 -20.23 13.06
C TYR A 144 -2.99 -20.70 11.68
N LEU A 145 -3.38 -19.78 10.82
CA LEU A 145 -3.83 -20.07 9.47
C LEU A 145 -2.66 -20.00 8.49
N ALA A 146 -2.13 -21.15 8.08
CA ALA A 146 -1.15 -21.28 7.02
C ALA A 146 -1.82 -21.29 5.64
N PRO A 147 -1.08 -21.08 4.53
CA PRO A 147 -1.63 -21.23 3.18
C PRO A 147 -2.24 -22.60 2.89
N GLY A 148 -1.78 -23.65 3.58
CA GLY A 148 -2.28 -25.01 3.47
C GLY A 148 -3.48 -25.37 4.36
N GLY A 149 -3.92 -24.45 5.22
CA GLY A 149 -5.01 -24.66 6.18
C GLY A 149 -4.67 -24.23 7.60
N GLU A 150 -5.58 -24.49 8.53
CA GLU A 150 -5.37 -24.22 9.94
C GLU A 150 -4.40 -25.24 10.54
N MET A 151 -3.38 -24.73 11.23
CA MET A 151 -2.37 -25.51 11.93
C MET A 151 -2.65 -25.38 13.43
N THR A 152 -2.86 -26.50 14.10
CA THR A 152 -3.18 -26.59 15.54
C THR A 152 -2.08 -27.28 16.31
N GLY A 153 -1.94 -26.97 17.61
CA GLY A 153 -0.93 -27.52 18.47
C GLY A 153 -0.81 -26.78 19.79
N GLU A 154 0.35 -26.89 20.42
CA GLU A 154 0.64 -26.28 21.72
C GLU A 154 1.94 -25.47 21.68
N ILE A 155 1.93 -24.27 22.25
CA ILE A 155 3.13 -23.48 22.51
C ILE A 155 3.80 -24.04 23.77
N CYS A 156 4.96 -24.69 23.58
CA CYS A 156 5.73 -25.31 24.67
C CYS A 156 6.55 -24.28 25.43
N SER A 157 7.18 -23.34 24.71
CA SER A 157 7.91 -22.23 25.30
C SER A 157 7.87 -21.00 24.41
N LYS A 158 8.07 -19.83 25.02
CA LYS A 158 8.05 -18.54 24.35
C LYS A 158 9.12 -17.64 24.94
N TRP A 159 9.97 -17.09 24.10
CA TRP A 159 11.11 -16.30 24.51
C TRP A 159 11.09 -14.91 23.90
N GLN A 160 11.54 -13.92 24.66
CA GLN A 160 11.80 -12.57 24.20
C GLN A 160 13.27 -12.23 24.32
N TYR A 161 13.80 -11.57 23.29
CA TYR A 161 15.19 -11.17 23.19
C TYR A 161 15.31 -9.70 22.93
N LYS A 162 16.28 -9.06 23.59
CA LYS A 162 16.77 -7.73 23.23
C LYS A 162 18.16 -7.86 22.65
N ILE A 163 18.28 -7.59 21.37
CA ILE A 163 19.53 -7.62 20.62
C ILE A 163 19.77 -6.19 20.10
N ARG A 164 20.99 -5.73 20.22
CA ARG A 164 21.43 -4.43 19.73
C ARG A 164 22.87 -4.53 19.24
N ASP A 165 23.16 -3.92 18.07
CA ASP A 165 24.47 -3.97 17.43
C ASP A 165 24.99 -5.42 17.28
N GLY A 166 24.10 -6.37 16.96
CA GLY A 166 24.41 -7.79 16.84
C GLY A 166 24.77 -8.49 18.16
N LYS A 167 24.53 -7.86 19.32
CA LYS A 167 24.80 -8.41 20.65
C LYS A 167 23.53 -8.61 21.45
N MET A 168 23.41 -9.78 22.05
CA MET A 168 22.30 -10.05 22.95
C MET A 168 22.47 -9.32 24.26
N ILE A 169 21.56 -8.40 24.56
CA ILE A 169 21.54 -7.64 25.82
C ILE A 169 20.88 -8.49 26.91
N TYR A 170 19.73 -9.11 26.59
CA TYR A 170 19.06 -10.11 27.44
C TYR A 170 18.15 -11.01 26.61
N GLY A 171 17.84 -12.15 27.17
CA GLY A 171 16.80 -13.07 26.71
C GLY A 171 16.15 -13.73 27.93
N PHE A 172 14.84 -13.84 27.90
CA PHE A 172 14.10 -14.49 28.99
C PHE A 172 12.90 -15.24 28.41
N GLU A 173 12.53 -16.30 29.10
CA GLU A 173 11.30 -17.04 28.83
C GLU A 173 10.10 -16.24 29.34
N SER A 174 9.11 -16.05 28.49
CA SER A 174 7.91 -15.29 28.79
C SER A 174 6.73 -16.26 28.88
N ASP A 175 6.24 -16.48 30.10
CA ASP A 175 5.03 -17.27 30.34
C ASP A 175 3.74 -16.45 30.15
N VAL A 176 3.85 -15.13 30.10
CA VAL A 176 2.73 -14.18 30.06
C VAL A 176 2.98 -13.15 28.95
N LYS A 177 1.92 -12.57 28.43
CA LYS A 177 1.93 -11.44 27.48
C LYS A 177 3.02 -10.43 27.77
N ILE A 178 3.54 -9.80 26.71
CA ILE A 178 4.56 -8.75 26.73
C ILE A 178 4.47 -7.94 28.01
N ASP A 179 5.51 -8.07 28.83
CA ASP A 179 5.55 -7.47 30.16
C ASP A 179 5.52 -5.93 30.04
N ASP A 180 4.64 -5.30 30.82
CA ASP A 180 4.52 -3.84 30.93
C ASP A 180 5.86 -3.18 31.28
N ASP A 181 6.76 -3.89 31.98
CA ASP A 181 8.08 -3.38 32.33
C ASP A 181 9.03 -3.32 31.13
N ILE A 182 8.90 -4.23 30.15
CA ILE A 182 9.63 -4.16 28.89
C ILE A 182 9.11 -3.02 28.04
N LEU A 183 7.79 -2.88 27.95
CA LEU A 183 7.15 -1.76 27.27
C LEU A 183 7.59 -0.43 27.88
N LYS A 184 7.62 -0.33 29.22
CA LYS A 184 8.10 0.85 29.95
C LYS A 184 9.60 1.09 29.70
N ALA A 185 10.44 0.05 29.70
CA ALA A 185 11.86 0.16 29.44
C ALA A 185 12.17 0.59 28.01
N GLU A 186 11.40 0.11 27.02
CA GLU A 186 11.53 0.55 25.63
C GLU A 186 11.01 1.98 25.42
N LEU A 187 9.91 2.37 26.05
CA LEU A 187 9.36 3.73 25.99
C LEU A 187 10.17 4.74 26.82
N GLY A 188 10.81 4.30 27.90
CA GLY A 188 11.61 5.14 28.81
C GLY A 188 13.05 5.37 28.37
N SER A 189 13.57 4.63 27.41
CA SER A 189 14.92 4.83 26.88
C SER A 189 14.98 6.02 25.92
N ASN A 190 15.41 7.12 26.45
CA ASN A 190 15.43 8.49 25.98
C ASN A 190 15.82 8.80 24.54
N GLY A 191 15.12 9.79 24.01
CA GLY A 191 15.68 11.06 23.48
C GLY A 191 15.79 11.19 21.99
N GLU A 192 15.55 10.19 21.19
CA GLU A 192 15.22 10.41 19.78
C GLU A 192 13.86 9.79 19.52
N VAL A 193 12.94 10.63 19.06
CA VAL A 193 11.57 10.29 18.70
C VAL A 193 11.59 9.56 17.35
N GLN A 194 12.35 8.50 17.29
CA GLN A 194 12.05 7.43 16.35
C GLN A 194 11.00 6.58 17.06
N LEU A 195 9.85 6.38 16.41
CA LEU A 195 8.98 5.28 16.75
C LEU A 195 9.80 4.02 16.53
N LYS A 196 10.61 3.72 17.54
CA LYS A 196 11.39 2.49 17.56
C LYS A 196 10.36 1.39 17.44
N ASN A 197 10.42 0.79 16.31
CA ASN A 197 9.77 -0.41 15.87
C ASN A 197 8.97 -1.10 16.99
N ILE A 198 7.69 -0.78 17.13
CA ILE A 198 6.81 -1.37 18.16
C ILE A 198 6.54 -2.85 17.92
N ILE A 199 7.07 -3.43 16.81
CA ILE A 199 6.88 -4.83 16.45
C ILE A 199 7.16 -5.78 17.61
N ARG A 200 8.13 -5.41 18.47
CA ARG A 200 8.51 -6.20 19.65
C ARG A 200 7.51 -6.15 20.80
N THR A 201 6.66 -5.12 20.81
CA THR A 201 5.76 -4.79 21.91
C THR A 201 4.30 -4.67 21.46
N ILE A 202 3.97 -5.17 20.28
CA ILE A 202 2.58 -5.23 19.80
C ILE A 202 1.77 -6.08 20.77
N GLN A 203 0.74 -5.47 21.36
CA GLN A 203 -0.20 -6.17 22.23
C GLN A 203 -1.22 -6.95 21.40
N LYS A 204 -1.88 -7.92 22.02
CA LYS A 204 -2.88 -8.79 21.36
C LYS A 204 -3.97 -8.00 20.65
N GLU A 205 -4.51 -6.97 21.33
CA GLU A 205 -5.55 -6.11 20.77
C GLU A 205 -5.06 -5.31 19.57
N GLN A 206 -3.82 -4.83 19.60
CA GLN A 206 -3.18 -4.16 18.46
C GLN A 206 -2.93 -5.13 17.32
N ASN A 207 -2.47 -6.34 17.62
CA ASN A 207 -2.24 -7.37 16.60
C ASN A 207 -3.53 -7.78 15.90
N ALA A 208 -4.64 -7.87 16.61
CA ALA A 208 -5.96 -8.13 16.03
C ALA A 208 -6.38 -7.05 15.02
N ILE A 209 -6.06 -5.77 15.29
CA ILE A 209 -6.30 -4.66 14.36
C ILE A 209 -5.36 -4.75 13.15
N ILE A 210 -4.09 -5.00 13.39
CA ILE A 210 -3.06 -5.07 12.34
C ILE A 210 -3.38 -6.18 11.34
N ARG A 211 -3.78 -7.36 11.82
CA ARG A 211 -4.05 -8.55 11.00
C ARG A 211 -5.48 -8.67 10.47
N ASN A 212 -6.35 -7.71 10.77
CA ASN A 212 -7.71 -7.73 10.26
C ASN A 212 -7.74 -7.46 8.75
N THR A 213 -8.05 -8.47 7.96
CA THR A 213 -8.18 -8.38 6.49
C THR A 213 -9.63 -8.41 6.01
N LYS A 214 -10.61 -8.54 6.94
CA LYS A 214 -12.02 -8.75 6.61
C LYS A 214 -12.82 -7.45 6.51
N ASP A 215 -12.50 -6.47 7.37
CA ASP A 215 -13.28 -5.25 7.45
C ASP A 215 -12.88 -4.27 6.33
N ARG A 216 -13.87 -3.87 5.54
CA ARG A 216 -13.71 -2.87 4.48
C ARG A 216 -13.44 -1.48 5.07
N ILE A 217 -14.09 -1.14 6.18
CA ILE A 217 -13.92 0.13 6.90
C ILE A 217 -13.49 -0.20 8.31
N LEU A 218 -12.38 0.38 8.75
CA LEU A 218 -11.84 0.21 10.10
C LEU A 218 -11.61 1.57 10.74
N VAL A 219 -12.21 1.78 11.91
CA VAL A 219 -12.02 3.00 12.72
C VAL A 219 -11.21 2.65 13.96
N ILE A 220 -10.02 3.27 14.10
CA ILE A 220 -9.13 3.08 15.25
C ILE A 220 -9.30 4.25 16.20
N GLN A 221 -9.91 3.99 17.37
CA GLN A 221 -10.14 4.99 18.40
C GLN A 221 -9.22 4.73 19.62
N GLY A 222 -8.79 5.79 20.28
CA GLY A 222 -7.98 5.70 21.49
C GLY A 222 -7.48 7.09 21.94
N ALA A 223 -6.96 7.16 23.16
CA ALA A 223 -6.37 8.37 23.72
C ALA A 223 -5.16 8.88 22.92
N ALA A 224 -4.78 10.13 23.11
CA ALA A 224 -3.52 10.65 22.53
C ALA A 224 -2.33 9.83 23.07
N GLY A 225 -1.40 9.46 22.18
CA GLY A 225 -0.24 8.64 22.56
C GLY A 225 -0.50 7.12 22.66
N SER A 226 -1.71 6.62 22.41
CA SER A 226 -2.03 5.18 22.45
C SER A 226 -1.47 4.36 21.27
N GLY A 227 -0.70 4.96 20.38
CA GLY A 227 -0.10 4.27 19.25
C GLY A 227 -1.00 4.07 18.02
N LYS A 228 -2.16 4.76 17.91
CA LYS A 228 -3.10 4.59 16.79
C LYS A 228 -2.45 4.68 15.41
N THR A 229 -1.65 5.71 15.19
CA THR A 229 -0.92 5.91 13.93
C THR A 229 0.06 4.79 13.67
N SER A 230 0.79 4.39 14.71
CA SER A 230 1.74 3.29 14.61
C SER A 230 1.05 1.97 14.24
N VAL A 231 -0.07 1.65 14.89
CA VAL A 231 -0.90 0.47 14.56
C VAL A 231 -1.41 0.55 13.11
N ALA A 232 -1.86 1.72 12.66
CA ALA A 232 -2.31 1.92 11.28
C ALA A 232 -1.19 1.67 10.25
N LEU A 233 0.02 2.18 10.51
CA LEU A 233 1.17 1.96 9.63
C LEU A 233 1.65 0.50 9.62
N HIS A 234 1.65 -0.16 10.78
CA HIS A 234 1.95 -1.59 10.85
C HIS A 234 0.89 -2.44 10.13
N ARG A 235 -0.39 -2.02 10.18
CA ARG A 235 -1.44 -2.65 9.39
C ARG A 235 -1.19 -2.51 7.90
N ILE A 236 -0.81 -1.34 7.42
CA ILE A 236 -0.45 -1.12 6.02
C ILE A 236 0.70 -2.05 5.62
N ALA A 237 1.76 -2.10 6.42
CA ALA A 237 2.89 -3.00 6.16
C ALA A 237 2.46 -4.49 6.17
N TYR A 238 1.54 -4.87 7.06
CA TYR A 238 0.98 -6.21 7.07
C TYR A 238 0.17 -6.52 5.81
N LEU A 239 -0.70 -5.61 5.37
CA LEU A 239 -1.53 -5.78 4.19
C LEU A 239 -0.69 -5.89 2.91
N LEU A 240 0.34 -5.06 2.75
CA LEU A 240 1.30 -5.13 1.65
C LEU A 240 2.06 -6.48 1.62
N TYR A 241 2.41 -7.00 2.78
CA TYR A 241 3.04 -8.32 2.88
C TYR A 241 2.06 -9.46 2.57
N HIS A 242 0.84 -9.38 3.09
CA HIS A 242 -0.17 -10.43 3.00
C HIS A 242 -0.75 -10.56 1.58
N ASP A 243 -1.04 -9.44 0.93
CA ASP A 243 -1.66 -9.38 -0.40
C ASP A 243 -0.76 -8.74 -1.47
N ARG A 244 0.53 -9.05 -1.42
CA ARG A 244 1.54 -8.48 -2.32
C ARG A 244 1.35 -8.78 -3.82
N GLN A 245 0.45 -9.70 -4.16
CA GLN A 245 0.10 -9.98 -5.55
C GLN A 245 -0.84 -8.90 -6.12
N ASN A 246 -1.77 -8.40 -5.30
CA ASN A 246 -2.79 -7.44 -5.72
C ASN A 246 -2.55 -6.03 -5.16
N LEU A 247 -1.95 -5.92 -3.96
CA LEU A 247 -1.73 -4.66 -3.28
C LEU A 247 -0.27 -4.20 -3.41
N LYS A 248 -0.09 -3.00 -3.95
CA LYS A 248 1.21 -2.32 -4.10
C LYS A 248 1.19 -0.98 -3.37
N SER A 249 2.36 -0.44 -3.04
CA SER A 249 2.49 0.91 -2.45
C SER A 249 1.78 1.99 -3.28
N SER A 250 1.76 1.84 -4.62
CA SER A 250 1.04 2.74 -5.54
C SER A 250 -0.49 2.69 -5.43
N ASN A 251 -1.07 1.64 -4.86
CA ASN A 251 -2.52 1.52 -4.65
C ASN A 251 -3.00 2.11 -3.30
N ILE A 252 -2.08 2.62 -2.49
CA ILE A 252 -2.37 3.12 -1.15
C ILE A 252 -2.15 4.63 -1.13
N LEU A 253 -3.11 5.35 -0.56
CA LEU A 253 -3.02 6.78 -0.31
C LEU A 253 -3.18 7.04 1.20
N ILE A 254 -2.25 7.79 1.78
CA ILE A 254 -2.34 8.28 3.15
C ILE A 254 -2.70 9.76 3.11
N LEU A 255 -3.86 10.11 3.68
CA LEU A 255 -4.23 11.50 3.89
C LEU A 255 -3.79 11.94 5.29
N SER A 256 -2.83 12.85 5.34
CA SER A 256 -2.26 13.37 6.58
C SER A 256 -2.84 14.75 6.93
N PRO A 257 -2.85 15.12 8.22
CA PRO A 257 -3.36 16.42 8.64
C PRO A 257 -2.42 17.59 8.27
N ASN A 258 -1.14 17.33 8.08
CA ASN A 258 -0.14 18.35 7.74
C ASN A 258 1.19 17.74 7.27
N GLY A 259 2.08 18.55 6.69
CA GLY A 259 3.37 18.11 6.15
C GLY A 259 4.37 17.57 7.18
N VAL A 260 4.28 17.96 8.46
CA VAL A 260 5.15 17.42 9.52
C VAL A 260 4.81 15.96 9.82
N PHE A 261 3.52 15.64 9.77
CA PHE A 261 3.04 14.27 9.92
C PHE A 261 3.43 13.40 8.71
N SER A 262 3.48 14.01 7.54
CA SER A 262 3.97 13.46 6.28
C SER A 262 5.40 12.97 6.39
N ASP A 263 6.28 13.86 6.80
CA ASP A 263 7.70 13.58 6.99
C ASP A 263 7.93 12.43 7.99
N TYR A 264 7.15 12.41 9.05
CA TYR A 264 7.16 11.33 10.04
C TYR A 264 6.79 9.96 9.45
N ILE A 265 5.74 9.87 8.64
CA ILE A 265 5.27 8.62 8.01
C ILE A 265 6.30 8.10 6.99
N SER A 266 6.90 9.00 6.20
CA SER A 266 7.87 8.66 5.16
C SER A 266 9.09 7.90 5.67
N HIS A 267 9.41 8.03 6.96
CA HIS A 267 10.52 7.33 7.61
C HIS A 267 10.13 5.96 8.18
N ILE A 268 8.86 5.77 8.59
CA ILE A 268 8.44 4.54 9.28
C ILE A 268 8.26 3.37 8.32
N LEU A 269 7.60 3.57 7.18
CA LEU A 269 7.33 2.47 6.25
C LEU A 269 8.61 1.80 5.73
N PRO A 270 9.67 2.53 5.35
CA PRO A 270 10.96 1.92 5.05
C PRO A 270 11.60 1.17 6.23
N GLU A 271 11.33 1.59 7.48
CA GLU A 271 11.78 0.84 8.66
C GLU A 271 11.07 -0.51 8.80
N LEU A 272 9.80 -0.57 8.38
CA LEU A 272 9.00 -1.79 8.35
C LEU A 272 9.31 -2.70 7.15
N GLY A 273 10.24 -2.28 6.27
CA GLY A 273 10.67 -3.05 5.10
C GLY A 273 9.81 -2.85 3.87
N GLU A 274 8.99 -1.81 3.86
CA GLU A 274 8.12 -1.47 2.74
C GLU A 274 8.63 -0.24 1.97
N GLU A 275 8.15 -0.06 0.73
CA GLU A 275 8.41 1.13 -0.06
C GLU A 275 7.61 2.33 0.46
N ASN A 276 8.05 3.54 0.07
CA ASN A 276 7.30 4.74 0.36
C ASN A 276 5.93 4.71 -0.32
N ILE A 277 4.91 5.06 0.45
CA ILE A 277 3.52 5.16 0.00
C ILE A 277 3.21 6.61 -0.34
N GLN A 278 2.33 6.81 -1.31
CA GLN A 278 1.87 8.14 -1.66
C GLN A 278 1.12 8.76 -0.48
N GLU A 279 1.58 9.92 -0.07
CA GLU A 279 1.02 10.68 1.03
C GLU A 279 0.78 12.12 0.61
N MET A 280 -0.29 12.71 1.10
CA MET A 280 -0.60 14.12 0.89
C MET A 280 -1.56 14.63 1.94
N SER A 281 -1.62 15.96 2.13
CA SER A 281 -2.71 16.57 2.89
C SER A 281 -4.02 16.52 2.09
N PHE A 282 -5.15 16.60 2.81
CA PHE A 282 -6.45 16.70 2.16
C PHE A 282 -6.55 17.95 1.27
N ASP A 283 -5.98 19.07 1.69
CA ASP A 283 -5.96 20.31 0.91
C ASP A 283 -5.22 20.14 -0.42
N LEU A 284 -4.06 19.47 -0.40
CA LEU A 284 -3.31 19.15 -1.62
C LEU A 284 -4.08 18.19 -2.53
N PHE A 285 -4.77 17.19 -1.94
CA PHE A 285 -5.63 16.27 -2.70
C PHE A 285 -6.78 17.04 -3.37
N ALA A 286 -7.48 17.90 -2.61
CA ALA A 286 -8.57 18.72 -3.12
C ALA A 286 -8.08 19.67 -4.23
N TYR A 287 -6.95 20.35 -4.01
CA TYR A 287 -6.34 21.23 -5.02
C TYR A 287 -6.03 20.48 -6.31
N ARG A 288 -5.40 19.32 -6.25
CA ARG A 288 -5.10 18.51 -7.44
C ARG A 288 -6.35 18.07 -8.21
N LYS A 289 -7.45 17.80 -7.50
CA LYS A 289 -8.72 17.43 -8.12
C LYS A 289 -9.48 18.60 -8.73
N LEU A 290 -9.27 19.81 -8.22
CA LEU A 290 -9.98 21.02 -8.61
C LEU A 290 -9.14 22.00 -9.46
N GLN A 291 -7.86 21.72 -9.69
CA GLN A 291 -6.93 22.62 -10.38
C GLN A 291 -7.39 23.02 -11.78
N ASP A 292 -8.12 22.15 -12.48
CA ASP A 292 -8.63 22.42 -13.83
C ASP A 292 -9.94 23.23 -13.81
N THR A 293 -10.59 23.34 -12.65
CA THR A 293 -11.90 23.99 -12.49
C THR A 293 -11.88 25.24 -11.61
N ALA A 294 -10.91 25.34 -10.70
CA ALA A 294 -10.76 26.47 -9.78
C ALA A 294 -9.39 27.12 -9.96
N ALA A 295 -9.40 28.43 -10.29
CA ALA A 295 -8.17 29.19 -10.50
C ALA A 295 -7.43 29.51 -9.20
N ASP A 296 -8.13 29.54 -8.06
CA ASP A 296 -7.59 29.86 -6.75
C ASP A 296 -8.39 29.16 -5.65
N CYS A 297 -7.75 28.88 -4.53
CA CYS A 297 -8.34 28.21 -3.39
C CYS A 297 -7.93 28.94 -2.10
N GLU A 298 -8.90 29.34 -1.31
CA GLU A 298 -8.61 29.93 0.00
C GLU A 298 -7.88 28.92 0.90
N ASP A 299 -6.92 29.41 1.65
CA ASP A 299 -6.32 28.61 2.69
C ASP A 299 -7.24 28.55 3.95
N ARG A 300 -6.86 27.66 4.86
CA ARG A 300 -7.61 27.43 6.10
C ARG A 300 -7.62 28.66 7.00
N CYS A 301 -6.57 29.46 6.97
CA CYS A 301 -6.45 30.67 7.79
C CYS A 301 -7.38 31.76 7.26
N ASP A 302 -7.42 31.98 5.95
CA ASP A 302 -8.32 32.94 5.29
C ASP A 302 -9.79 32.61 5.57
N GLN A 303 -10.14 31.33 5.53
CA GLN A 303 -11.47 30.86 5.86
C GLN A 303 -11.85 31.18 7.30
N ILE A 304 -10.99 30.83 8.28
CA ILE A 304 -11.22 31.09 9.70
C ILE A 304 -11.35 32.59 9.95
N GLU A 305 -10.48 33.41 9.36
CA GLU A 305 -10.59 34.89 9.48
C GLU A 305 -11.91 35.41 8.93
N ARG A 306 -12.38 34.88 7.81
CA ARG A 306 -13.67 35.27 7.22
C ARG A 306 -14.83 34.90 8.13
N GLU A 307 -14.85 33.71 8.69
CA GLU A 307 -15.88 33.25 9.62
C GLU A 307 -15.93 34.13 10.89
N MET A 308 -14.75 34.49 11.40
CA MET A 308 -14.66 35.37 12.57
C MET A 308 -15.16 36.81 12.29
N ARG A 309 -15.03 37.29 11.06
CA ARG A 309 -15.41 38.67 10.66
C ARG A 309 -16.85 38.77 10.17
N ASP A 310 -17.38 37.71 9.55
CA ASP A 310 -18.73 37.71 8.95
C ASP A 310 -19.57 36.53 9.49
N PRO A 311 -20.53 36.77 10.40
CA PRO A 311 -21.42 35.75 10.92
C PRO A 311 -22.19 35.00 9.83
N LYS A 312 -22.53 35.63 8.71
CA LYS A 312 -23.20 35.00 7.57
C LYS A 312 -22.27 34.01 6.85
N ALA A 313 -20.96 34.29 6.82
CA ALA A 313 -19.98 33.34 6.31
C ALA A 313 -19.91 32.11 7.19
N ALA A 314 -19.89 32.27 8.50
CA ALA A 314 -19.92 31.17 9.46
C ALA A 314 -21.20 30.31 9.33
N GLU A 315 -22.36 30.92 9.18
CA GLU A 315 -23.64 30.22 8.94
C GLU A 315 -23.62 29.41 7.63
N ARG A 316 -23.14 30.00 6.53
CA ARG A 316 -23.01 29.30 5.23
C ARG A 316 -22.03 28.15 5.30
N PHE A 317 -20.94 28.32 6.03
CA PHE A 317 -19.96 27.26 6.22
C PHE A 317 -20.53 26.11 7.04
N ALA A 318 -21.20 26.39 8.15
CA ALA A 318 -21.88 25.40 8.97
C ALA A 318 -22.96 24.64 8.17
N LEU A 319 -23.73 25.33 7.32
CA LEU A 319 -24.71 24.73 6.44
C LEU A 319 -24.05 23.73 5.47
N LYS A 320 -22.98 24.12 4.80
CA LYS A 320 -22.25 23.25 3.85
C LYS A 320 -21.61 22.03 4.49
N GLN A 321 -21.39 22.03 5.80
CA GLN A 321 -20.90 20.87 6.56
C GLN A 321 -22.02 20.01 7.16
N SER A 322 -23.28 20.39 6.96
CA SER A 322 -24.41 19.65 7.53
C SER A 322 -24.75 18.41 6.69
N GLN A 323 -25.30 17.39 7.34
CA GLN A 323 -25.81 16.21 6.64
C GLN A 323 -26.93 16.58 5.65
N ALA A 324 -27.79 17.54 6.03
CA ALA A 324 -28.86 18.02 5.16
C ALA A 324 -28.33 18.57 3.82
N PHE A 325 -27.19 19.26 3.84
CA PHE A 325 -26.57 19.75 2.59
C PHE A 325 -26.03 18.62 1.72
N VAL A 326 -25.47 17.59 2.34
CA VAL A 326 -25.03 16.37 1.62
C VAL A 326 -26.23 15.66 1.00
N ASP A 327 -27.31 15.48 1.75
CA ASP A 327 -28.54 14.84 1.25
C ASP A 327 -29.18 15.61 0.08
N GLN A 328 -29.13 16.95 0.14
CA GLN A 328 -29.56 17.82 -0.97
C GLN A 328 -28.67 17.66 -2.21
N MET A 329 -27.34 17.57 -2.02
CA MET A 329 -26.41 17.33 -3.12
C MET A 329 -26.62 15.95 -3.76
N GLU A 330 -26.87 14.91 -2.97
CA GLU A 330 -27.18 13.58 -3.47
C GLU A 330 -28.49 13.58 -4.25
N GLY A 331 -29.54 14.24 -3.74
CA GLY A 331 -30.80 14.43 -4.46
C GLY A 331 -30.62 15.15 -5.80
N PHE A 332 -29.85 16.24 -5.80
CA PHE A 332 -29.52 16.96 -7.03
C PHE A 332 -28.74 16.10 -8.04
N ALA A 333 -27.79 15.28 -7.57
CA ALA A 333 -27.04 14.38 -8.44
C ALA A 333 -27.92 13.34 -9.14
N LEU A 334 -28.98 12.86 -8.48
CA LEU A 334 -29.97 11.97 -9.09
C LEU A 334 -30.80 12.69 -10.19
N GLU A 335 -31.18 13.94 -9.96
CA GLU A 335 -31.90 14.75 -10.98
C GLU A 335 -31.01 15.04 -12.21
N LEU A 336 -29.70 15.21 -12.01
CA LEU A 336 -28.75 15.43 -13.10
C LEU A 336 -28.67 14.26 -14.09
N GLU A 337 -29.00 13.04 -13.69
CA GLU A 337 -28.97 11.89 -14.58
C GLU A 337 -29.86 12.09 -15.81
N ASP A 338 -31.02 12.77 -15.63
CA ASP A 338 -31.95 13.04 -16.71
C ASP A 338 -31.72 14.40 -17.38
N GLU A 339 -31.35 15.43 -16.58
CA GLU A 339 -31.24 16.80 -17.08
C GLU A 339 -29.94 17.09 -17.84
N LEU A 340 -28.89 16.30 -17.61
CA LEU A 340 -27.56 16.58 -18.15
C LEU A 340 -27.34 15.99 -19.55
N MET A 341 -28.22 15.10 -20.01
CA MET A 341 -27.97 14.26 -21.17
C MET A 341 -28.73 14.72 -22.43
N ASN A 342 -28.01 14.79 -23.54
CA ASN A 342 -28.57 14.99 -24.89
C ASN A 342 -28.15 13.80 -25.77
N PHE A 343 -28.88 12.72 -25.67
CA PHE A 343 -28.59 11.50 -26.42
C PHE A 343 -28.76 11.70 -27.92
N SER A 344 -27.93 11.01 -28.71
CA SER A 344 -28.00 11.01 -30.17
C SER A 344 -27.25 9.80 -30.74
N ASP A 345 -27.57 9.43 -31.98
CA ASP A 345 -26.86 8.37 -32.67
C ASP A 345 -25.38 8.73 -32.86
N VAL A 346 -24.50 7.75 -32.66
CA VAL A 346 -23.06 7.89 -32.95
C VAL A 346 -22.68 6.97 -34.10
N SER A 347 -22.03 7.55 -35.10
CA SER A 347 -21.56 6.82 -36.26
C SER A 347 -20.01 6.86 -36.37
N TYR A 348 -19.46 5.71 -36.78
CA TYR A 348 -18.07 5.56 -37.15
C TYR A 348 -18.00 4.70 -38.43
N LYS A 349 -17.66 5.30 -39.57
CA LYS A 349 -17.68 4.66 -40.90
C LYS A 349 -19.07 4.05 -41.18
N SER A 350 -19.16 2.73 -41.33
CA SER A 350 -20.43 1.98 -41.55
C SER A 350 -21.07 1.52 -40.24
N PHE A 351 -20.44 1.73 -39.10
CA PHE A 351 -20.99 1.31 -37.81
C PHE A 351 -21.80 2.45 -37.21
N VAL A 352 -22.96 2.12 -36.65
CA VAL A 352 -23.84 3.08 -35.98
C VAL A 352 -24.29 2.47 -34.65
N LYS A 353 -24.12 3.26 -33.57
CA LYS A 353 -24.71 3.01 -32.28
C LYS A 353 -25.93 3.92 -32.15
N SER A 354 -27.11 3.36 -32.07
CA SER A 354 -28.33 4.14 -32.00
C SER A 354 -28.52 4.78 -30.62
N GLU A 355 -29.23 5.91 -30.59
CA GLU A 355 -29.63 6.60 -29.38
C GLU A 355 -30.27 5.66 -28.34
N SER A 356 -31.18 4.79 -28.76
CA SER A 356 -31.87 3.84 -27.88
C SER A 356 -30.91 2.80 -27.23
N GLU A 357 -29.87 2.34 -27.98
CA GLU A 357 -28.86 1.44 -27.43
C GLU A 357 -27.97 2.15 -26.44
N ILE A 358 -27.59 3.42 -26.72
CA ILE A 358 -26.80 4.26 -25.83
C ILE A 358 -27.56 4.49 -24.52
N ILE A 359 -28.85 4.84 -24.58
CA ILE A 359 -29.70 5.04 -23.41
C ILE A 359 -29.75 3.76 -22.57
N THR A 360 -29.95 2.60 -23.20
CA THR A 360 -29.99 1.32 -22.50
C THR A 360 -28.67 1.01 -21.82
N LEU A 361 -27.52 1.24 -22.48
CA LEU A 361 -26.21 1.05 -21.87
C LEU A 361 -25.99 2.00 -20.69
N PHE A 362 -26.37 3.26 -20.83
CA PHE A 362 -26.16 4.31 -19.85
C PHE A 362 -26.97 4.09 -18.56
N TYR A 363 -28.25 3.78 -18.66
CA TYR A 363 -29.14 3.64 -17.50
C TYR A 363 -29.20 2.23 -16.93
N ASP A 364 -29.02 1.19 -17.75
CA ASP A 364 -29.15 -0.20 -17.29
C ASP A 364 -27.78 -0.83 -17.00
N LYS A 365 -26.90 -0.91 -18.03
CA LYS A 365 -25.64 -1.65 -17.91
C LYS A 365 -24.63 -0.91 -17.04
N PHE A 366 -24.55 0.41 -17.15
CA PHE A 366 -23.55 1.24 -16.49
C PHE A 366 -24.12 2.14 -15.38
N ALA A 367 -25.31 1.82 -14.86
CA ALA A 367 -25.94 2.56 -13.76
C ALA A 367 -25.06 2.71 -12.52
N ASP A 368 -24.23 1.70 -12.20
CA ASP A 368 -23.31 1.69 -11.06
C ASP A 368 -22.04 2.51 -11.28
N ILE A 369 -21.79 2.98 -12.50
CA ILE A 369 -20.63 3.84 -12.80
C ILE A 369 -20.99 5.29 -12.46
N PRO A 370 -20.03 6.10 -11.90
CA PRO A 370 -20.24 7.52 -11.68
C PRO A 370 -20.75 8.25 -12.93
N LEU A 371 -21.78 9.09 -12.78
CA LEU A 371 -22.53 9.71 -13.88
C LEU A 371 -21.63 10.25 -15.01
N LEU A 372 -20.62 11.06 -14.70
CA LEU A 372 -19.74 11.68 -15.71
C LEU A 372 -18.73 10.72 -16.36
N SER A 373 -18.65 9.49 -15.90
CA SER A 373 -17.80 8.43 -16.48
C SER A 373 -18.57 7.41 -17.29
N ARG A 374 -19.90 7.43 -17.24
CA ARG A 374 -20.75 6.41 -17.93
C ARG A 374 -20.60 6.46 -19.43
N MET A 375 -20.51 7.65 -20.04
CA MET A 375 -20.34 7.78 -21.48
C MET A 375 -19.00 7.28 -21.99
N ASP A 376 -17.96 7.33 -21.18
CA ASP A 376 -16.67 6.71 -21.52
C ASP A 376 -16.81 5.19 -21.59
N ALA A 377 -17.53 4.58 -20.64
CA ALA A 377 -17.80 3.14 -20.65
C ALA A 377 -18.70 2.71 -21.83
N VAL A 378 -19.67 3.54 -22.20
CA VAL A 378 -20.50 3.32 -23.40
C VAL A 378 -19.64 3.41 -24.67
N ALA A 379 -18.77 4.41 -24.76
CA ALA A 379 -17.86 4.60 -25.87
C ALA A 379 -16.90 3.41 -26.04
N GLU A 380 -16.29 2.94 -24.95
CA GLU A 380 -15.41 1.77 -24.98
C GLU A 380 -16.16 0.52 -25.43
N THR A 381 -17.39 0.30 -24.98
CA THR A 381 -18.22 -0.83 -25.47
C THR A 381 -18.43 -0.76 -26.98
N PHE A 382 -18.67 0.41 -27.55
CA PHE A 382 -18.84 0.58 -28.99
C PHE A 382 -17.52 0.41 -29.74
N ILE A 383 -16.40 0.85 -29.18
CA ILE A 383 -15.05 0.65 -29.72
C ILE A 383 -14.73 -0.85 -29.77
N ASP A 384 -14.94 -1.58 -28.67
CA ASP A 384 -14.73 -3.03 -28.59
C ASP A 384 -15.56 -3.80 -29.64
N GLU A 385 -16.82 -3.40 -29.86
CA GLU A 385 -17.66 -3.96 -30.92
C GLU A 385 -17.06 -3.74 -32.31
N ILE A 386 -16.56 -2.52 -32.59
CA ILE A 386 -15.93 -2.18 -33.87
C ILE A 386 -14.64 -2.97 -34.07
N GLU A 387 -13.78 -3.01 -33.04
CA GLU A 387 -12.49 -3.71 -33.08
C GLU A 387 -12.69 -5.21 -33.32
N THR A 388 -13.69 -5.80 -32.63
CA THR A 388 -14.07 -7.21 -32.83
C THR A 388 -14.51 -7.47 -34.27
N LEU A 389 -15.37 -6.62 -34.84
CA LEU A 389 -15.87 -6.78 -36.20
C LEU A 389 -14.81 -6.52 -37.27
N LEU A 390 -13.87 -5.61 -37.03
CA LEU A 390 -12.77 -5.32 -37.92
C LEU A 390 -11.57 -6.26 -37.73
N ASN A 391 -11.56 -7.05 -36.66
CA ASN A 391 -10.45 -7.91 -36.22
C ASN A 391 -9.11 -7.15 -36.15
N ARG A 392 -9.14 -5.92 -35.65
CA ARG A 392 -7.98 -5.06 -35.40
C ARG A 392 -8.31 -4.00 -34.37
N ASP A 393 -7.32 -3.58 -33.61
CA ASP A 393 -7.42 -2.44 -32.69
C ASP A 393 -7.53 -1.12 -33.46
N LEU A 394 -8.30 -0.19 -32.93
CA LEU A 394 -8.36 1.18 -33.43
C LEU A 394 -7.16 1.98 -32.90
N PRO A 395 -6.44 2.73 -33.76
CA PRO A 395 -5.38 3.62 -33.31
C PRO A 395 -5.96 4.74 -32.46
N GLU A 396 -5.16 5.28 -31.53
CA GLU A 396 -5.59 6.37 -30.63
C GLU A 396 -6.15 7.59 -31.39
N GLU A 397 -5.60 7.89 -32.56
CA GLU A 397 -6.08 8.97 -33.44
C GLU A 397 -7.54 8.78 -33.88
N GLU A 398 -8.05 7.56 -33.95
CA GLU A 398 -9.43 7.24 -34.28
C GLU A 398 -10.29 7.04 -33.02
N ARG A 399 -9.72 6.51 -31.90
CA ARG A 399 -10.40 6.29 -30.60
C ARG A 399 -10.78 7.59 -29.92
N ILE A 400 -9.83 8.51 -29.75
CA ILE A 400 -10.05 9.76 -29.01
C ILE A 400 -11.21 10.59 -29.59
N PRO A 401 -11.28 10.86 -30.92
CA PRO A 401 -12.42 11.58 -31.48
C PRO A 401 -13.77 10.83 -31.33
N LEU A 402 -13.73 9.50 -31.27
CA LEU A 402 -14.93 8.72 -31.08
C LEU A 402 -15.45 8.85 -29.63
N ILE A 403 -14.59 8.72 -28.63
CA ILE A 403 -14.92 8.96 -27.22
C ILE A 403 -15.47 10.38 -27.03
N GLU A 404 -14.85 11.38 -27.66
CA GLU A 404 -15.32 12.77 -27.59
C GLU A 404 -16.71 12.97 -28.14
N LYS A 405 -17.17 12.16 -29.12
CA LYS A 405 -18.54 12.23 -29.60
C LYS A 405 -19.55 11.81 -28.54
N PHE A 406 -19.19 10.78 -27.73
CA PHE A 406 -20.04 10.35 -26.62
C PHE A 406 -20.04 11.38 -25.49
N ARG A 407 -18.88 11.93 -25.13
CA ARG A 407 -18.76 12.97 -24.10
C ARG A 407 -19.54 14.24 -24.41
N LYS A 408 -19.67 14.58 -25.70
CA LYS A 408 -20.49 15.75 -26.14
C LYS A 408 -21.99 15.58 -25.89
N MET A 409 -22.45 14.41 -25.51
CA MET A 409 -23.84 14.20 -25.10
C MET A 409 -24.11 14.75 -23.70
N TYR A 410 -23.07 14.98 -22.87
CA TYR A 410 -23.22 15.79 -21.67
C TYR A 410 -23.33 17.26 -22.05
N GLU A 411 -24.30 17.96 -21.46
CA GLU A 411 -24.41 19.41 -21.60
C GLU A 411 -23.17 20.11 -21.03
N THR A 412 -22.65 19.60 -19.92
CA THR A 412 -21.39 20.00 -19.31
C THR A 412 -20.81 18.86 -18.48
N MET A 413 -19.48 18.75 -18.42
CA MET A 413 -18.74 17.86 -17.54
C MET A 413 -17.97 18.66 -16.46
N ASP A 414 -18.12 19.98 -16.44
CA ASP A 414 -17.43 20.86 -15.49
C ASP A 414 -18.14 20.83 -14.13
N PHE A 415 -17.47 20.23 -13.14
CA PHE A 415 -17.96 20.14 -11.75
C PHE A 415 -18.28 21.49 -11.13
N TYR A 416 -17.55 22.54 -11.49
CA TYR A 416 -17.81 23.89 -10.96
C TYR A 416 -19.12 24.46 -11.51
N VAL A 417 -19.40 24.24 -12.79
CA VAL A 417 -20.67 24.62 -13.41
C VAL A 417 -21.83 23.86 -12.76
N LEU A 418 -21.68 22.54 -12.56
CA LEU A 418 -22.71 21.71 -11.90
C LEU A 418 -22.94 22.13 -10.45
N TYR A 419 -21.87 22.37 -9.68
CA TYR A 419 -21.98 22.86 -8.31
C TYR A 419 -22.65 24.23 -8.23
N ASN A 420 -22.36 25.14 -9.15
CA ASN A 420 -23.03 26.43 -9.22
C ASN A 420 -24.51 26.32 -9.61
N ARG A 421 -24.89 25.31 -10.42
CA ARG A 421 -26.32 25.02 -10.69
C ARG A 421 -27.02 24.58 -9.42
N PHE A 422 -26.41 23.67 -8.67
CA PHE A 422 -26.92 23.24 -7.38
C PHE A 422 -27.13 24.42 -6.43
N LEU A 423 -26.11 25.25 -6.22
CA LEU A 423 -26.21 26.44 -5.33
C LEU A 423 -27.23 27.49 -5.76
N LYS A 424 -27.67 27.50 -7.02
CA LYS A 424 -28.70 28.41 -7.50
C LYS A 424 -30.10 27.83 -7.38
N LYS A 425 -30.22 26.50 -7.27
CA LYS A 425 -31.49 25.81 -7.12
C LYS A 425 -31.96 25.81 -5.66
N GLU A 426 -31.02 25.87 -4.73
CA GLU A 426 -31.22 26.04 -3.29
C GLU A 426 -31.27 27.57 -2.91
#